data_22f042ac33384ccb7ec4fc5cf8337db8
#
_entry.id   22f042ac33384ccb7ec4fc5cf8337db8
#
_cell.length_a   1.000
_cell.length_b   1.000
_cell.length_c   1.000
_cell.angle_alpha   90.00
_cell.angle_beta   90.00
_cell.angle_gamma   90.00
#
_symmetry.space_group_name_H-M   'P 1'
#
loop_
_entity.id
_entity.type
_entity.pdbx_description
1 polymer ?
#
loop_
_entity_poly.entity_id
_entity_poly.type
_entity_poly.pdbx_seq_one_letter_code
_entity_poly.pdbx_strand_id
1 'polypeptide(L)'
;EHYFDNAYITTASKINGDITLTLNCLDCASKLNDIIKDRMSVIFFSATFTPYEYYRNCLVGPDCDYSSFLRLPSPFPPENLEIMINSEISTAYKDRSLTQYDLTQSIADCLLGRTGNHMIFFPSFEYMNQIMPMIEEYLKRHDVKDYKIISQITEMSSVEKEAFLNSFAEPYPG
;
A
#
# COMPACT_ATOMS: atom_id res chain seq x y z
N GLU A 1 -29.64 -15.71 7.17
CA GLU A 1 -29.76 -17.04 6.50
C GLU A 1 -29.07 -17.11 5.12
N HIS A 2 -28.70 -16.00 4.48
CA HIS A 2 -28.12 -15.96 3.13
C HIS A 2 -26.58 -15.94 3.10
N TYR A 3 -25.91 -16.13 4.24
CA TYR A 3 -24.45 -15.95 4.32
C TYR A 3 -23.65 -17.25 4.53
N PHE A 4 -24.30 -18.42 4.42
CA PHE A 4 -23.67 -19.72 4.61
C PHE A 4 -23.71 -20.54 3.32
N ASP A 5 -23.02 -20.08 2.30
CA ASP A 5 -22.78 -20.83 1.06
C ASP A 5 -21.28 -21.03 0.84
N ASN A 6 -20.90 -21.70 -0.23
CA ASN A 6 -19.51 -21.99 -0.56
C ASN A 6 -18.63 -20.75 -0.84
N ALA A 7 -19.25 -19.56 -0.96
CA ALA A 7 -18.52 -18.31 -1.14
C ALA A 7 -17.93 -17.74 0.16
N TYR A 8 -18.31 -18.30 1.32
CA TYR A 8 -17.89 -17.80 2.63
C TYR A 8 -17.10 -18.84 3.41
N ILE A 9 -16.15 -18.34 4.21
CA ILE A 9 -15.47 -19.11 5.24
C ILE A 9 -15.62 -18.41 6.59
N THR A 10 -15.93 -19.18 7.61
CA THR A 10 -16.00 -18.67 8.98
C THR A 10 -14.73 -19.06 9.72
N THR A 11 -14.06 -18.07 10.29
CA THR A 11 -12.90 -18.27 11.17
C THR A 11 -13.26 -17.89 12.60
N ALA A 12 -12.71 -18.63 13.56
CA ALA A 12 -12.86 -18.32 14.99
C ALA A 12 -11.46 -18.10 15.58
N SER A 13 -11.29 -17.01 16.31
CA SER A 13 -10.07 -16.73 17.07
C SER A 13 -10.40 -16.43 18.52
N LYS A 14 -9.46 -16.75 19.42
CA LYS A 14 -9.58 -16.43 20.84
C LYS A 14 -8.40 -15.55 21.24
N ILE A 15 -8.70 -14.31 21.66
CA ILE A 15 -7.71 -13.32 22.07
C ILE A 15 -8.12 -12.80 23.45
N ASN A 16 -7.24 -12.89 24.43
CA ASN A 16 -7.46 -12.39 25.80
C ASN A 16 -8.75 -12.93 26.50
N GLY A 17 -9.21 -14.13 26.11
CA GLY A 17 -10.42 -14.73 26.65
C GLY A 17 -11.68 -14.50 25.83
N ASP A 18 -11.69 -13.53 24.95
CA ASP A 18 -12.80 -13.24 24.05
C ASP A 18 -12.74 -14.10 22.78
N ILE A 19 -13.91 -14.52 22.30
CA ILE A 19 -14.06 -15.28 21.07
C ILE A 19 -14.55 -14.34 19.98
N THR A 20 -13.74 -14.21 18.93
CA THR A 20 -14.10 -13.45 17.72
C THR A 20 -14.44 -14.43 16.61
N LEU A 21 -15.63 -14.28 16.04
CA LEU A 21 -16.05 -14.98 14.82
C LEU A 21 -16.00 -14.02 13.65
N THR A 22 -15.27 -14.41 12.61
CA THR A 22 -15.14 -13.61 11.38
C THR A 22 -15.71 -14.40 10.21
N LEU A 23 -16.65 -13.80 9.50
CA LEU A 23 -17.19 -14.33 8.25
C LEU A 23 -16.49 -13.64 7.09
N ASN A 24 -15.71 -14.40 6.30
CA ASN A 24 -14.97 -13.91 5.16
C ASN A 24 -15.65 -14.38 3.86
N CYS A 25 -15.99 -13.44 2.99
CA CYS A 25 -16.43 -13.75 1.63
C CYS A 25 -15.19 -13.97 0.77
N LEU A 26 -15.00 -15.18 0.25
CA LEU A 26 -13.87 -15.56 -0.61
C LEU A 26 -14.20 -15.37 -2.10
N ASP A 27 -15.47 -15.53 -2.47
CA ASP A 27 -15.97 -15.30 -3.82
C ASP A 27 -17.16 -14.34 -3.78
N CYS A 28 -16.91 -13.08 -4.16
CA CYS A 28 -17.94 -12.06 -4.13
C CYS A 28 -18.71 -11.92 -5.47
N ALA A 29 -18.27 -12.57 -6.55
CA ALA A 29 -18.85 -12.37 -7.88
C ALA A 29 -20.35 -12.66 -7.92
N SER A 30 -20.79 -13.80 -7.37
CA SER A 30 -22.21 -14.16 -7.34
C SER A 30 -23.06 -13.14 -6.57
N LYS A 31 -22.56 -12.64 -5.45
CA LYS A 31 -23.25 -11.66 -4.61
C LYS A 31 -23.32 -10.29 -5.27
N LEU A 32 -22.24 -9.88 -5.93
CA LEU A 32 -22.23 -8.66 -6.72
C LEU A 32 -23.21 -8.76 -7.90
N ASN A 33 -23.23 -9.87 -8.60
CA ASN A 33 -24.20 -10.11 -9.69
C ASN A 33 -25.64 -10.00 -9.21
N ASP A 34 -25.98 -10.51 -8.04
CA ASP A 34 -27.31 -10.34 -7.45
C ASP A 34 -27.69 -8.88 -7.20
N ILE A 35 -26.72 -8.04 -6.87
CA ILE A 35 -26.92 -6.62 -6.64
C ILE A 35 -27.06 -5.84 -7.97
N ILE A 36 -26.26 -6.20 -8.97
CA ILE A 36 -26.16 -5.42 -10.21
C ILE A 36 -27.18 -5.83 -11.27
N LYS A 37 -27.71 -7.07 -11.23
CA LYS A 37 -28.64 -7.61 -12.25
C LYS A 37 -29.87 -6.73 -12.51
N ASP A 38 -30.34 -6.01 -11.49
CA ASP A 38 -31.50 -5.13 -11.58
C ASP A 38 -31.13 -3.67 -11.89
N ARG A 39 -29.86 -3.40 -12.24
CA ARG A 39 -29.38 -2.06 -12.57
C ARG A 39 -29.27 -1.88 -14.08
N MET A 40 -29.51 -0.66 -14.56
CA MET A 40 -29.34 -0.34 -15.99
C MET A 40 -27.88 -0.47 -16.44
N SER A 41 -26.96 -0.01 -15.59
CA SER A 41 -25.52 -0.13 -15.81
C SER A 41 -24.78 0.00 -14.47
N VAL A 42 -23.61 -0.61 -14.40
CA VAL A 42 -22.69 -0.49 -13.25
C VAL A 42 -21.29 -0.26 -13.80
N ILE A 43 -20.58 0.67 -13.20
CA ILE A 43 -19.20 1.01 -13.55
C ILE A 43 -18.31 0.71 -12.34
N PHE A 44 -17.36 -0.19 -12.52
CA PHE A 44 -16.25 -0.39 -11.58
C PHE A 44 -15.04 0.37 -12.11
N PHE A 45 -14.34 1.07 -11.24
CA PHE A 45 -13.12 1.78 -11.62
C PHE A 45 -12.03 1.66 -10.55
N SER A 46 -10.80 1.59 -11.01
CA SER A 46 -9.60 1.56 -10.15
C SER A 46 -8.39 1.97 -10.98
N ALA A 47 -7.38 2.53 -10.32
CA ALA A 47 -6.08 2.75 -10.94
C ALA A 47 -5.31 1.42 -11.18
N THR A 48 -5.73 0.32 -10.56
CA THR A 48 -4.95 -0.92 -10.44
C THR A 48 -5.70 -2.19 -10.84
N PHE A 49 -6.69 -2.11 -11.76
CA PHE A 49 -7.37 -3.29 -12.32
C PHE A 49 -6.46 -4.06 -13.31
N THR A 50 -5.32 -4.50 -12.84
CA THR A 50 -4.35 -5.27 -13.62
C THR A 50 -3.88 -6.48 -12.81
N PRO A 51 -3.99 -7.72 -13.33
CA PRO A 51 -4.55 -8.11 -14.64
C PRO A 51 -6.08 -7.96 -14.72
N TYR A 52 -6.59 -7.53 -15.88
CA TYR A 52 -8.02 -7.31 -16.08
C TYR A 52 -8.87 -8.56 -15.83
N GLU A 53 -8.48 -9.70 -16.39
CA GLU A 53 -9.25 -10.95 -16.27
C GLU A 53 -9.43 -11.41 -14.81
N TYR A 54 -8.43 -11.20 -13.97
CA TYR A 54 -8.53 -11.50 -12.54
C TYR A 54 -9.64 -10.68 -11.88
N TYR A 55 -9.61 -9.36 -12.06
CA TYR A 55 -10.60 -8.46 -11.45
C TYR A 55 -11.99 -8.63 -12.04
N ARG A 56 -12.10 -8.87 -13.35
CA ARG A 56 -13.36 -9.21 -14.01
C ARG A 56 -14.00 -10.44 -13.34
N ASN A 57 -13.23 -11.50 -13.20
CA ASN A 57 -13.73 -12.73 -12.58
C ASN A 57 -14.14 -12.54 -11.12
N CYS A 58 -13.40 -11.72 -10.35
CA CYS A 58 -13.76 -11.42 -8.96
C CYS A 58 -15.02 -10.54 -8.84
N LEU A 59 -15.29 -9.66 -9.81
CA LEU A 59 -16.39 -8.70 -9.72
C LEU A 59 -17.68 -9.21 -10.35
N VAL A 60 -17.60 -9.87 -11.50
CA VAL A 60 -18.78 -10.27 -12.27
C VAL A 60 -18.79 -11.76 -12.67
N GLY A 61 -17.71 -12.49 -12.35
CA GLY A 61 -17.56 -13.90 -12.71
C GLY A 61 -17.08 -14.13 -14.14
N PRO A 62 -16.60 -15.35 -14.43
CA PRO A 62 -16.05 -15.71 -15.73
C PRO A 62 -17.10 -15.73 -16.85
N ASP A 63 -18.35 -15.99 -16.51
CA ASP A 63 -19.45 -16.21 -17.49
C ASP A 63 -20.19 -14.91 -17.86
N CYS A 64 -19.67 -13.75 -17.47
CA CYS A 64 -20.29 -12.46 -17.77
C CYS A 64 -19.88 -11.97 -19.18
N ASP A 65 -20.72 -12.19 -20.19
CA ASP A 65 -20.44 -11.84 -21.59
C ASP A 65 -20.70 -10.36 -21.94
N TYR A 66 -21.34 -9.58 -21.04
CA TYR A 66 -21.74 -8.18 -21.28
C TYR A 66 -20.88 -7.16 -20.52
N SER A 67 -19.72 -7.56 -20.04
CA SER A 67 -18.75 -6.64 -19.45
C SER A 67 -17.81 -6.05 -20.51
N SER A 68 -17.60 -4.73 -20.44
CA SER A 68 -16.64 -4.03 -21.29
C SER A 68 -15.53 -3.46 -20.42
N PHE A 69 -14.34 -3.40 -20.97
CA PHE A 69 -13.18 -2.83 -20.29
C PHE A 69 -12.63 -1.62 -21.04
N LEU A 70 -12.40 -0.54 -20.28
CA LEU A 70 -11.72 0.64 -20.79
C LEU A 70 -10.43 0.86 -20.01
N ARG A 71 -9.31 0.85 -20.70
CA ARG A 71 -8.01 1.23 -20.14
C ARG A 71 -7.62 2.62 -20.62
N LEU A 72 -7.49 3.53 -19.69
CA LEU A 72 -6.98 4.87 -19.96
C LEU A 72 -5.46 4.89 -19.75
N PRO A 73 -4.70 5.57 -20.59
CA PRO A 73 -3.26 5.77 -20.37
C PRO A 73 -3.02 6.62 -19.13
N SER A 74 -1.83 6.49 -18.56
CA SER A 74 -1.40 7.38 -17.48
C SER A 74 -1.35 8.83 -17.99
N PRO A 75 -1.86 9.82 -17.24
CA PRO A 75 -1.69 11.23 -17.55
C PRO A 75 -0.26 11.73 -17.28
N PHE A 76 0.55 10.93 -16.57
CA PHE A 76 1.93 11.29 -16.22
C PHE A 76 2.89 10.82 -17.32
N PRO A 77 3.78 11.71 -17.83
CA PRO A 77 4.77 11.35 -18.84
C PRO A 77 5.72 10.25 -18.32
N PRO A 78 5.92 9.14 -19.07
CA PRO A 78 6.79 8.04 -18.64
C PRO A 78 8.24 8.47 -18.37
N GLU A 79 8.73 9.48 -19.06
CA GLU A 79 10.07 10.05 -18.91
C GLU A 79 10.31 10.70 -17.53
N ASN A 80 9.24 10.99 -16.81
CA ASN A 80 9.33 11.53 -15.44
C ASN A 80 9.44 10.42 -14.36
N LEU A 81 9.41 9.15 -14.78
CA LEU A 81 9.50 8.00 -13.89
C LEU A 81 10.81 7.23 -14.16
N GLU A 82 11.70 7.23 -13.18
CA GLU A 82 12.85 6.34 -13.14
C GLU A 82 12.63 5.27 -12.08
N ILE A 83 12.87 4.00 -12.44
CA ILE A 83 12.73 2.85 -11.52
C ILE A 83 14.10 2.22 -11.36
N MET A 84 14.60 2.23 -10.12
CA MET A 84 15.83 1.54 -9.73
C MET A 84 15.50 0.36 -8.82
N ILE A 85 16.15 -0.77 -9.05
CA ILE A 85 15.98 -1.98 -8.25
C ILE A 85 17.33 -2.36 -7.67
N ASN A 86 17.42 -2.37 -6.34
CA ASN A 86 18.56 -2.95 -5.66
C ASN A 86 18.26 -4.43 -5.32
N SER A 87 18.86 -5.35 -6.07
CA SER A 87 18.65 -6.79 -5.91
C SER A 87 19.51 -7.43 -4.78
N GLU A 88 20.43 -6.68 -4.21
CA GLU A 88 21.35 -7.19 -3.17
C GLU A 88 20.76 -7.03 -1.76
N ILE A 89 19.73 -6.20 -1.61
CA ILE A 89 19.09 -5.93 -0.32
C ILE A 89 17.78 -6.69 -0.22
N SER A 90 17.69 -7.64 0.72
CA SER A 90 16.47 -8.35 1.03
C SER A 90 15.69 -7.66 2.16
N THR A 91 14.41 -7.34 1.91
CA THR A 91 13.49 -6.85 2.95
C THR A 91 12.60 -7.96 3.53
N ALA A 92 12.83 -9.21 3.14
CA ALA A 92 12.14 -10.37 3.70
C ALA A 92 12.43 -10.50 5.21
N TYR A 93 11.41 -10.84 5.98
CA TYR A 93 11.47 -10.83 7.46
C TYR A 93 12.70 -11.53 8.03
N LYS A 94 13.04 -12.70 7.49
CA LYS A 94 14.20 -13.52 7.94
C LYS A 94 15.57 -12.87 7.66
N ASP A 95 15.65 -11.98 6.69
CA ASP A 95 16.92 -11.40 6.20
C ASP A 95 17.15 -9.97 6.71
N ARG A 96 16.13 -9.34 7.32
CA ARG A 96 16.13 -7.92 7.70
C ARG A 96 17.31 -7.53 8.58
N SER A 97 17.65 -8.36 9.54
CA SER A 97 18.78 -8.11 10.45
C SER A 97 20.13 -8.12 9.74
N LEU A 98 20.27 -8.85 8.65
CA LEU A 98 21.48 -8.94 7.86
C LEU A 98 21.65 -7.77 6.91
N THR A 99 20.55 -7.25 6.37
CA THR A 99 20.55 -6.22 5.32
C THR A 99 20.19 -4.82 5.82
N GLN A 100 19.87 -4.64 7.09
CA GLN A 100 19.40 -3.36 7.63
C GLN A 100 20.40 -2.21 7.46
N TYR A 101 21.70 -2.49 7.55
CA TYR A 101 22.74 -1.47 7.35
C TYR A 101 22.83 -1.04 5.89
N ASP A 102 22.87 -2.01 4.97
CA ASP A 102 22.94 -1.74 3.53
C ASP A 102 21.66 -1.01 3.04
N LEU A 103 20.49 -1.40 3.60
CA LEU A 103 19.23 -0.70 3.36
C LEU A 103 19.29 0.75 3.84
N THR A 104 19.78 0.97 5.06
CA THR A 104 19.92 2.31 5.64
C THR A 104 20.82 3.19 4.79
N GLN A 105 21.96 2.66 4.37
CA GLN A 105 22.89 3.37 3.51
C GLN A 105 22.26 3.69 2.16
N SER A 106 21.61 2.72 1.51
CA SER A 106 20.94 2.95 0.21
C SER A 106 19.85 4.01 0.30
N ILE A 107 19.05 4.01 1.36
CA ILE A 107 18.03 5.06 1.59
C ILE A 107 18.70 6.41 1.78
N ALA A 108 19.71 6.49 2.63
CA ALA A 108 20.39 7.75 2.94
C ALA A 108 21.11 8.31 1.69
N ASP A 109 21.73 7.47 0.88
CA ASP A 109 22.37 7.89 -0.37
C ASP A 109 21.35 8.44 -1.38
N CYS A 110 20.15 7.86 -1.44
CA CYS A 110 19.05 8.42 -2.23
C CYS A 110 18.62 9.82 -1.72
N LEU A 111 18.53 9.98 -0.39
CA LEU A 111 18.17 11.25 0.24
C LEU A 111 19.25 12.34 0.00
N LEU A 112 20.52 11.96 0.02
CA LEU A 112 21.66 12.86 -0.23
C LEU A 112 21.81 13.19 -1.72
N GLY A 113 21.44 12.27 -2.60
CA GLY A 113 21.61 12.41 -4.03
C GLY A 113 20.67 13.41 -4.69
N ARG A 114 19.56 13.77 -4.05
CA ARG A 114 18.54 14.66 -4.64
C ARG A 114 17.79 15.44 -3.56
N THR A 115 17.73 16.75 -3.72
CA THR A 115 16.87 17.62 -2.91
C THR A 115 15.41 17.48 -3.31
N GLY A 116 14.49 17.61 -2.35
CA GLY A 116 13.04 17.55 -2.57
C GLY A 116 12.32 16.64 -1.59
N ASN A 117 11.05 16.33 -1.90
CA ASN A 117 10.25 15.44 -1.08
C ASN A 117 10.57 13.98 -1.41
N HIS A 118 10.87 13.21 -0.37
CA HIS A 118 11.09 11.77 -0.45
C HIS A 118 10.00 11.04 0.32
N MET A 119 9.49 9.95 -0.23
CA MET A 119 8.51 9.09 0.43
C MET A 119 9.05 7.67 0.50
N ILE A 120 9.17 7.15 1.72
CA ILE A 120 9.74 5.83 1.97
C ILE A 120 8.64 4.93 2.55
N PHE A 121 8.39 3.80 1.90
CA PHE A 121 7.43 2.80 2.33
C PHE A 121 8.14 1.61 2.97
N PHE A 122 7.67 1.22 4.14
CA PHE A 122 8.19 0.06 4.86
C PHE A 122 7.15 -1.07 4.90
N PRO A 123 7.57 -2.34 4.92
CA PRO A 123 6.67 -3.49 5.01
C PRO A 123 5.88 -3.56 6.33
N SER A 124 6.36 -2.91 7.40
CA SER A 124 5.68 -2.84 8.69
C SER A 124 6.16 -1.64 9.49
N PHE A 125 5.33 -1.17 10.43
CA PHE A 125 5.70 -0.11 11.39
C PHE A 125 6.89 -0.52 12.27
N GLU A 126 6.94 -1.79 12.68
CA GLU A 126 8.06 -2.31 13.47
C GLU A 126 9.39 -2.13 12.73
N TYR A 127 9.42 -2.51 11.45
CA TYR A 127 10.63 -2.37 10.63
C TYR A 127 10.98 -0.90 10.36
N MET A 128 9.99 -0.06 10.11
CA MET A 128 10.19 1.39 10.02
C MET A 128 10.86 1.93 11.30
N ASN A 129 10.33 1.60 12.46
CA ASN A 129 10.85 2.07 13.75
C ASN A 129 12.27 1.56 14.05
N GLN A 130 12.68 0.45 13.48
CA GLN A 130 14.06 -0.06 13.57
C GLN A 130 15.02 0.72 12.65
N ILE A 131 14.61 1.03 11.44
CA ILE A 131 15.48 1.63 10.41
C ILE A 131 15.57 3.15 10.56
N MET A 132 14.48 3.83 10.96
CA MET A 132 14.45 5.30 11.06
C MET A 132 15.57 5.91 11.90
N PRO A 133 15.88 5.43 13.13
CA PRO A 133 16.98 5.96 13.92
C PRO A 133 18.34 5.79 13.23
N MET A 134 18.52 4.72 12.47
CA MET A 134 19.76 4.47 11.73
C MET A 134 19.94 5.47 10.58
N ILE A 135 18.83 5.79 9.86
CA ILE A 135 18.83 6.83 8.82
C ILE A 135 19.18 8.19 9.43
N GLU A 136 18.52 8.56 10.53
CA GLU A 136 18.80 9.83 11.21
C GLU A 136 20.24 9.94 11.67
N GLU A 137 20.80 8.87 12.21
CA GLU A 137 22.21 8.83 12.63
C GLU A 137 23.15 8.99 11.44
N TYR A 138 22.82 8.31 10.31
CA TYR A 138 23.60 8.42 9.09
C TYR A 138 23.60 9.84 8.53
N LEU A 139 22.43 10.49 8.45
CA LEU A 139 22.30 11.87 8.00
C LEU A 139 23.05 12.85 8.90
N LYS A 140 23.00 12.67 10.21
CA LYS A 140 23.78 13.47 11.18
C LYS A 140 25.29 13.32 10.98
N ARG A 141 25.78 12.11 10.74
CA ARG A 141 27.21 11.87 10.47
C ARG A 141 27.71 12.56 9.19
N HIS A 142 26.82 12.78 8.22
CA HIS A 142 27.13 13.47 6.97
C HIS A 142 26.82 14.98 7.01
N ASP A 143 26.58 15.54 8.22
CA ASP A 143 26.30 16.96 8.46
C ASP A 143 25.12 17.52 7.65
N VAL A 144 24.12 16.69 7.36
CA VAL A 144 22.88 17.11 6.69
C VAL A 144 22.06 17.92 7.68
N LYS A 145 21.72 19.17 7.34
CA LYS A 145 21.09 20.10 8.29
C LYS A 145 19.64 20.41 7.95
N ASP A 146 19.32 20.58 6.70
CA ASP A 146 18.02 21.12 6.29
C ASP A 146 17.08 20.00 5.80
N TYR A 147 16.60 19.17 6.75
CA TYR A 147 15.59 18.16 6.45
C TYR A 147 14.53 18.07 7.55
N LYS A 148 13.34 17.64 7.17
CA LYS A 148 12.25 17.34 8.08
C LYS A 148 11.78 15.91 7.86
N ILE A 149 11.78 15.09 8.90
CA ILE A 149 11.22 13.74 8.87
C ILE A 149 9.82 13.78 9.44
N ILE A 150 8.88 13.17 8.73
CA ILE A 150 7.49 13.00 9.15
C ILE A 150 7.16 11.52 8.99
N SER A 151 6.81 10.86 10.09
CA SER A 151 6.49 9.44 10.09
C SER A 151 5.01 9.23 10.38
N GLN A 152 4.42 8.28 9.67
CA GLN A 152 3.08 7.82 9.99
C GLN A 152 3.12 7.00 11.29
N ILE A 153 2.16 7.22 12.19
CA ILE A 153 1.97 6.41 13.39
C ILE A 153 0.80 5.43 13.20
N THR A 154 0.81 4.35 13.97
CA THR A 154 -0.14 3.23 13.80
C THR A 154 -1.60 3.65 13.98
N GLU A 155 -1.88 4.54 14.92
CA GLU A 155 -3.22 5.02 15.23
C GLU A 155 -3.30 6.53 15.04
N MET A 156 -3.54 6.94 13.78
CA MET A 156 -3.80 8.35 13.46
C MET A 156 -5.30 8.59 13.39
N SER A 157 -5.77 9.60 14.10
CA SER A 157 -7.10 10.17 13.93
C SER A 157 -7.26 10.80 12.55
N SER A 158 -8.48 11.08 12.12
CA SER A 158 -8.75 11.75 10.84
C SER A 158 -8.06 13.12 10.74
N VAL A 159 -8.03 13.87 11.84
CA VAL A 159 -7.38 15.18 11.91
C VAL A 159 -5.86 15.09 11.76
N GLU A 160 -5.24 14.10 12.41
CA GLU A 160 -3.79 13.87 12.29
C GLU A 160 -3.42 13.41 10.88
N LYS A 161 -4.24 12.58 10.23
CA LYS A 161 -4.05 12.19 8.82
C LYS A 161 -4.11 13.39 7.89
N GLU A 162 -5.06 14.28 8.09
CA GLU A 162 -5.20 15.50 7.29
C GLU A 162 -4.00 16.43 7.52
N ALA A 163 -3.57 16.63 8.76
CA ALA A 163 -2.38 17.40 9.08
C ALA A 163 -1.10 16.81 8.49
N PHE A 164 -0.98 15.47 8.52
CA PHE A 164 0.13 14.75 7.88
C PHE A 164 0.16 15.01 6.37
N LEU A 165 -0.98 14.88 5.67
CA LEU A 165 -1.06 15.14 4.24
C LEU A 165 -0.78 16.61 3.90
N ASN A 166 -1.32 17.55 4.68
CA ASN A 166 -1.11 18.98 4.47
C ASN A 166 0.35 19.41 4.67
N SER A 167 1.14 18.65 5.45
CA SER A 167 2.56 18.90 5.62
C SER A 167 3.39 18.76 4.33
N PHE A 168 2.83 18.14 3.28
CA PHE A 168 3.46 17.99 1.96
C PHE A 168 2.89 18.97 0.93
N ALA A 169 1.87 19.76 1.28
CA ALA A 169 1.17 20.64 0.35
C ALA A 169 2.03 21.87 -0.04
N GLU A 170 2.92 22.31 0.83
CA GLU A 170 3.86 23.39 0.53
C GLU A 170 5.24 22.84 0.21
N PRO A 171 5.92 23.37 -0.84
CA PRO A 171 7.30 23.01 -1.10
C PRO A 171 8.16 23.37 0.10
N TYR A 172 8.90 22.42 0.63
CA TYR A 172 9.92 22.71 1.63
C TYR A 172 10.97 23.62 0.98
N PRO A 173 11.22 24.81 1.52
CA PRO A 173 12.28 25.67 1.00
C PRO A 173 13.63 25.07 1.39
N GLY A 174 14.09 24.11 0.61
CA GLY A 174 15.40 23.49 0.75
C GLY A 174 16.50 24.39 0.17
#